data_0a752405f60efbcbafe26cb16f91ad34
#
_entry.id   0a752405f60efbcbafe26cb16f91ad34
#
_cell.length_a   1.000
_cell.length_b   1.000
_cell.length_c   1.000
_cell.angle_alpha   90.00
_cell.angle_beta   90.00
_cell.angle_gamma   90.00
#
_symmetry.space_group_name_H-M   'P 1'
#
loop_
_entity.id
_entity.type
_entity.pdbx_description
1 polymer ?
#
loop_
_entity_poly.entity_id
_entity_poly.type
_entity_poly.pdbx_seq_one_letter_code
_entity_poly.pdbx_strand_id
1 'polypeptide(L)'
;MAVIVGLGLYIAFQHVTPLFRGSNCTAAGGGQEISLATGQAGIAATIAGVAQRDALPARAVTVAYAAALQESKLQNLPYGDRDSVGVFQQRPSQGWGKRSELENPVYATSKFFGALTKVPGYQRMPIYQAAQAVQHSADGFAYERFQQLATHMTAPFTGREPHAVWCWYTPTISGSARVAAARLGLAQTFGMRSTRATTDPGLVVPVGSARQGWAVATWLVSHAQQFRIDDVRYADYRWTAANGERGWARTVSPAPPGYVELG
;
A
#
# COMPACT_ATOMS: atom_id res chain seq x y z
N MET A 1 -37.71 31.88 8.54
CA MET A 1 -37.86 30.54 7.89
C MET A 1 -36.62 30.07 7.13
N ALA A 2 -35.91 30.91 6.38
CA ALA A 2 -34.73 30.48 5.57
C ALA A 2 -33.56 29.89 6.38
N VAL A 3 -33.29 30.35 7.61
CA VAL A 3 -32.19 29.86 8.46
C VAL A 3 -32.45 28.44 8.98
N ILE A 4 -33.69 28.10 9.29
CA ILE A 4 -34.06 26.75 9.80
C ILE A 4 -33.98 25.72 8.70
N VAL A 5 -34.36 26.08 7.46
CA VAL A 5 -34.23 25.19 6.29
C VAL A 5 -32.76 24.94 5.95
N GLY A 6 -31.90 25.96 6.04
CA GLY A 6 -30.45 25.81 5.80
C GLY A 6 -29.77 24.93 6.83
N LEU A 7 -30.12 25.03 8.11
CA LEU A 7 -29.56 24.19 9.18
C LEU A 7 -30.03 22.74 9.05
N GLY A 8 -31.29 22.50 8.70
CA GLY A 8 -31.82 21.16 8.46
C GLY A 8 -31.15 20.46 7.25
N LEU A 9 -30.92 21.20 6.15
CA LEU A 9 -30.19 20.70 4.98
C LEU A 9 -28.70 20.44 5.29
N TYR A 10 -28.05 21.28 6.08
CA TYR A 10 -26.68 21.10 6.52
C TYR A 10 -26.52 19.86 7.41
N ILE A 11 -27.41 19.65 8.37
CA ILE A 11 -27.41 18.46 9.24
C ILE A 11 -27.73 17.21 8.42
N ALA A 12 -28.71 17.25 7.52
CA ALA A 12 -28.99 16.12 6.63
C ALA A 12 -27.80 15.79 5.72
N PHE A 13 -27.12 16.79 5.17
CA PHE A 13 -25.92 16.62 4.37
C PHE A 13 -24.78 15.98 5.17
N GLN A 14 -24.56 16.38 6.42
CA GLN A 14 -23.57 15.80 7.32
C GLN A 14 -23.88 14.33 7.67
N HIS A 15 -25.16 13.95 7.75
CA HIS A 15 -25.57 12.58 8.05
C HIS A 15 -25.70 11.68 6.82
N VAL A 16 -25.90 12.23 5.63
CA VAL A 16 -26.03 11.47 4.38
C VAL A 16 -24.68 11.25 3.68
N THR A 17 -23.70 12.14 3.87
CA THR A 17 -22.36 11.99 3.27
C THR A 17 -21.61 10.70 3.67
N PRO A 18 -21.75 10.13 4.88
CA PRO A 18 -21.17 8.84 5.20
C PRO A 18 -21.72 7.67 4.38
N LEU A 19 -22.98 7.75 3.95
CA LEU A 19 -23.67 6.68 3.19
C LEU A 19 -23.16 6.55 1.74
N PHE A 20 -22.46 7.56 1.22
CA PHE A 20 -21.88 7.59 -0.14
C PHE A 20 -20.36 7.54 -0.19
N ARG A 21 -19.67 7.42 0.96
CA ARG A 21 -18.23 7.21 0.97
C ARG A 21 -17.91 5.78 0.56
N GLY A 22 -17.39 5.61 -0.65
CA GLY A 22 -16.83 4.35 -1.12
C GLY A 22 -15.59 3.92 -0.28
N SER A 23 -15.15 2.68 -0.48
CA SER A 23 -13.92 2.17 0.15
C SER A 23 -12.72 3.05 -0.18
N ASN A 24 -11.92 3.38 0.82
CA ASN A 24 -10.74 4.23 0.64
C ASN A 24 -9.68 3.95 1.72
N CYS A 25 -8.48 4.47 1.53
CA CYS A 25 -7.40 4.45 2.52
C CYS A 25 -6.85 5.86 2.72
N THR A 26 -6.38 6.12 3.93
CA THR A 26 -5.62 7.32 4.27
C THR A 26 -4.18 6.93 4.60
N ALA A 27 -3.23 7.68 4.08
CA ALA A 27 -1.83 7.63 4.49
C ALA A 27 -1.45 8.99 5.08
N ALA A 28 -1.10 9.01 6.36
CA ALA A 28 -0.68 10.21 7.08
C ALA A 28 0.85 10.24 7.18
N GLY A 29 1.48 11.24 6.60
CA GLY A 29 2.93 11.36 6.60
C GLY A 29 3.40 12.79 6.42
N GLY A 30 4.45 13.19 7.15
CA GLY A 30 5.03 14.52 7.03
C GLY A 30 4.06 15.67 7.32
N GLY A 31 3.06 15.46 8.18
CA GLY A 31 2.02 16.43 8.51
C GLY A 31 0.90 16.57 7.46
N GLN A 32 0.85 15.67 6.48
CA GLN A 32 -0.18 15.65 5.43
C GLN A 32 -0.92 14.32 5.43
N GLU A 33 -2.21 14.35 5.08
CA GLU A 33 -3.02 13.17 4.81
C GLU A 33 -3.24 13.03 3.30
N ILE A 34 -3.00 11.83 2.81
CA ILE A 34 -3.17 11.45 1.42
C ILE A 34 -4.30 10.43 1.33
N SER A 35 -5.31 10.74 0.54
CA SER A 35 -6.41 9.82 0.24
C SER A 35 -6.06 8.96 -0.96
N LEU A 36 -6.22 7.65 -0.83
CA LEU A 36 -5.90 6.65 -1.85
C LEU A 36 -7.07 5.67 -2.03
N ALA A 37 -7.40 5.33 -3.25
CA ALA A 37 -8.26 4.17 -3.48
C ALA A 37 -7.60 2.91 -2.88
N THR A 38 -8.41 1.96 -2.41
CA THR A 38 -7.91 0.74 -1.75
C THR A 38 -6.93 -0.06 -2.62
N GLY A 39 -7.17 -0.15 -3.94
CA GLY A 39 -6.24 -0.75 -4.89
C GLY A 39 -4.90 -0.02 -4.97
N GLN A 40 -4.90 1.31 -4.94
CA GLN A 40 -3.67 2.11 -4.94
C GLN A 40 -2.86 1.90 -3.65
N ALA A 41 -3.54 1.87 -2.49
CA ALA A 41 -2.90 1.59 -1.21
C ALA A 41 -2.30 0.17 -1.17
N GLY A 42 -3.00 -0.83 -1.71
CA GLY A 42 -2.49 -2.19 -1.85
C GLY A 42 -1.21 -2.27 -2.70
N ILE A 43 -1.19 -1.58 -3.84
CA ILE A 43 0.00 -1.49 -4.70
C ILE A 43 1.14 -0.77 -3.98
N ALA A 44 0.87 0.36 -3.31
CA ALA A 44 1.89 1.10 -2.56
C ALA A 44 2.49 0.23 -1.44
N ALA A 45 1.66 -0.47 -0.67
CA ALA A 45 2.11 -1.40 0.37
C ALA A 45 2.94 -2.56 -0.22
N THR A 46 2.56 -3.09 -1.39
CA THR A 46 3.30 -4.14 -2.09
C THR A 46 4.68 -3.65 -2.54
N ILE A 47 4.78 -2.45 -3.14
CA ILE A 47 6.07 -1.85 -3.54
C ILE A 47 6.99 -1.69 -2.32
N ALA A 48 6.47 -1.17 -1.21
CA ALA A 48 7.24 -0.99 0.03
C ALA A 48 7.71 -2.34 0.63
N GLY A 49 6.85 -3.35 0.60
CA GLY A 49 7.18 -4.69 1.10
C GLY A 49 8.25 -5.39 0.28
N VAL A 50 8.17 -5.30 -1.06
CA VAL A 50 9.21 -5.84 -1.96
C VAL A 50 10.55 -5.13 -1.74
N ALA A 51 10.54 -3.80 -1.58
CA ALA A 51 11.76 -3.07 -1.25
C ALA A 51 12.37 -3.53 0.10
N GLN A 52 11.53 -3.83 1.09
CA GLN A 52 11.98 -4.33 2.38
C GLN A 52 12.56 -5.74 2.28
N ARG A 53 11.93 -6.64 1.50
CA ARG A 53 12.43 -7.98 1.19
C ARG A 53 13.82 -7.94 0.54
N ASP A 54 14.00 -7.00 -0.39
CA ASP A 54 15.22 -6.88 -1.19
C ASP A 54 16.25 -5.94 -0.50
N ALA A 55 16.03 -5.58 0.79
CA ALA A 55 16.88 -4.73 1.62
C ALA A 55 17.22 -3.36 0.98
N LEU A 56 16.29 -2.80 0.21
CA LEU A 56 16.47 -1.54 -0.49
C LEU A 56 16.19 -0.33 0.41
N PRO A 57 16.88 0.80 0.18
CA PRO A 57 16.62 2.02 0.95
C PRO A 57 15.25 2.61 0.61
N ALA A 58 14.68 3.41 1.54
CA ALA A 58 13.40 4.10 1.32
C ALA A 58 13.38 4.96 0.04
N ARG A 59 14.54 5.46 -0.37
CA ARG A 59 14.66 6.21 -1.63
C ARG A 59 14.27 5.39 -2.85
N ALA A 60 14.58 4.08 -2.88
CA ALA A 60 14.14 3.20 -3.96
C ALA A 60 12.60 3.15 -4.03
N VAL A 61 11.94 3.10 -2.86
CA VAL A 61 10.48 3.15 -2.77
C VAL A 61 9.93 4.46 -3.32
N THR A 62 10.54 5.60 -2.96
CA THR A 62 10.13 6.91 -3.48
C THR A 62 10.23 6.97 -5.01
N VAL A 63 11.32 6.46 -5.59
CA VAL A 63 11.51 6.40 -7.05
C VAL A 63 10.44 5.52 -7.69
N ALA A 64 10.17 4.33 -7.12
CA ALA A 64 9.14 3.43 -7.62
C ALA A 64 7.74 4.03 -7.55
N TYR A 65 7.41 4.76 -6.46
CA TYR A 65 6.13 5.47 -6.37
C TYR A 65 5.99 6.55 -7.43
N ALA A 66 7.02 7.39 -7.66
CA ALA A 66 6.98 8.41 -8.70
C ALA A 66 6.76 7.79 -10.09
N ALA A 67 7.44 6.67 -10.39
CA ALA A 67 7.23 5.91 -11.61
C ALA A 67 5.81 5.34 -11.70
N ALA A 68 5.35 4.59 -10.71
CA ALA A 68 4.03 3.96 -10.72
C ALA A 68 2.87 4.98 -10.76
N LEU A 69 3.03 6.15 -10.11
CA LEU A 69 2.07 7.24 -10.18
C LEU A 69 1.97 7.82 -11.60
N GLN A 70 3.09 7.96 -12.30
CA GLN A 70 3.09 8.43 -13.69
C GLN A 70 2.51 7.38 -14.63
N GLU A 71 2.96 6.14 -14.54
CA GLU A 71 2.65 5.08 -15.50
C GLU A 71 1.20 4.60 -15.41
N SER A 72 0.68 4.41 -14.21
CA SER A 72 -0.62 3.77 -13.99
C SER A 72 -1.50 4.43 -12.93
N LYS A 73 -1.04 5.52 -12.29
CA LYS A 73 -1.67 6.07 -11.06
C LYS A 73 -1.74 5.04 -9.93
N LEU A 74 -0.69 4.23 -9.78
CA LEU A 74 -0.65 3.11 -8.81
C LEU A 74 -1.78 2.08 -9.05
N GLN A 75 -2.10 1.79 -10.30
CA GLN A 75 -3.07 0.76 -10.67
C GLN A 75 -2.37 -0.38 -11.41
N ASN A 76 -2.86 -1.60 -11.23
CA ASN A 76 -2.39 -2.76 -11.98
C ASN A 76 -3.21 -2.92 -13.26
N LEU A 77 -2.85 -2.16 -14.31
CA LEU A 77 -3.61 -2.09 -15.55
C LEU A 77 -3.28 -3.28 -16.46
N PRO A 78 -4.30 -4.04 -16.95
CA PRO A 78 -4.06 -5.13 -17.90
C PRO A 78 -3.86 -4.63 -19.35
N TYR A 79 -3.71 -3.33 -19.56
CA TYR A 79 -3.53 -2.69 -20.86
C TYR A 79 -2.65 -1.44 -20.72
N GLY A 80 -2.15 -0.95 -21.85
CA GLY A 80 -1.36 0.28 -21.94
C GLY A 80 -1.01 0.58 -23.38
N ASP A 81 -0.06 1.51 -23.61
CA ASP A 81 0.46 1.76 -24.95
C ASP A 81 1.17 0.51 -25.47
N ARG A 82 0.84 0.12 -26.71
CA ARG A 82 1.33 -1.09 -27.38
C ARG A 82 1.05 -2.34 -26.54
N ASP A 83 2.11 -3.00 -26.02
CA ASP A 83 2.02 -4.20 -25.19
C ASP A 83 2.31 -3.95 -23.70
N SER A 84 2.29 -2.68 -23.25
CA SER A 84 2.53 -2.29 -21.85
C SER A 84 1.43 -2.79 -20.93
N VAL A 85 1.82 -3.29 -19.75
CA VAL A 85 0.89 -3.75 -18.73
C VAL A 85 1.42 -3.52 -17.31
N GLY A 86 0.52 -3.63 -16.33
CA GLY A 86 0.84 -3.64 -14.92
C GLY A 86 1.09 -2.26 -14.33
N VAL A 87 1.62 -2.26 -13.11
CA VAL A 87 1.84 -1.06 -12.29
C VAL A 87 2.83 -0.08 -12.93
N PHE A 88 3.86 -0.59 -13.58
CA PHE A 88 4.95 0.20 -14.17
C PHE A 88 4.86 0.30 -15.70
N GLN A 89 3.77 -0.14 -16.32
CA GLN A 89 3.58 -0.15 -17.77
C GLN A 89 4.77 -0.78 -18.51
N GLN A 90 5.26 -1.88 -17.97
CA GLN A 90 6.39 -2.63 -18.52
C GLN A 90 5.95 -3.42 -19.76
N ARG A 91 6.85 -3.55 -20.72
CA ARG A 91 6.55 -4.16 -22.03
C ARG A 91 7.20 -5.52 -22.19
N PRO A 92 6.42 -6.60 -22.45
CA PRO A 92 6.96 -7.91 -22.81
C PRO A 92 7.95 -7.86 -23.97
N SER A 93 7.62 -7.08 -25.01
CA SER A 93 8.49 -6.92 -26.20
C SER A 93 9.84 -6.25 -25.90
N GLN A 94 9.99 -5.61 -24.75
CA GLN A 94 11.24 -5.00 -24.30
C GLN A 94 12.00 -5.85 -23.27
N GLY A 95 11.60 -7.10 -23.08
CA GLY A 95 12.32 -8.05 -22.22
C GLY A 95 12.05 -7.89 -20.72
N TRP A 96 11.00 -7.17 -20.32
CA TRP A 96 10.65 -7.02 -18.90
C TRP A 96 10.11 -8.31 -18.28
N GLY A 97 9.52 -9.20 -19.08
CA GLY A 97 8.94 -10.47 -18.67
C GLY A 97 7.72 -10.82 -19.50
N LYS A 98 7.06 -11.92 -19.18
CA LYS A 98 5.81 -12.29 -19.83
C LYS A 98 4.68 -11.39 -19.31
N ARG A 99 3.63 -11.18 -20.13
CA ARG A 99 2.47 -10.40 -19.75
C ARG A 99 1.87 -10.84 -18.41
N SER A 100 1.63 -12.13 -18.23
CA SER A 100 1.07 -12.67 -16.98
C SER A 100 1.95 -12.48 -15.75
N GLU A 101 3.26 -12.35 -15.93
CA GLU A 101 4.20 -12.04 -14.86
C GLU A 101 4.16 -10.55 -14.52
N LEU A 102 4.10 -9.68 -15.54
CA LEU A 102 4.05 -8.21 -15.37
C LEU A 102 2.72 -7.73 -14.78
N GLU A 103 1.65 -8.48 -14.96
CA GLU A 103 0.35 -8.26 -14.28
C GLU A 103 0.38 -8.68 -12.80
N ASN A 104 1.46 -9.31 -12.32
CA ASN A 104 1.69 -9.55 -10.90
C ASN A 104 2.48 -8.37 -10.29
N PRO A 105 1.90 -7.58 -9.37
CA PRO A 105 2.57 -6.40 -8.80
C PRO A 105 3.88 -6.71 -8.09
N VAL A 106 4.02 -7.87 -7.45
CA VAL A 106 5.27 -8.29 -6.79
C VAL A 106 6.37 -8.51 -7.82
N TYR A 107 6.07 -9.22 -8.91
CA TYR A 107 7.03 -9.47 -9.99
C TYR A 107 7.43 -8.18 -10.69
N ALA A 108 6.45 -7.38 -11.12
CA ALA A 108 6.68 -6.09 -11.78
C ALA A 108 7.55 -5.16 -10.93
N THR A 109 7.28 -5.09 -9.63
CA THR A 109 8.08 -4.31 -8.67
C THR A 109 9.51 -4.84 -8.55
N SER A 110 9.69 -6.17 -8.48
CA SER A 110 11.03 -6.77 -8.43
C SER A 110 11.84 -6.47 -9.69
N LYS A 111 11.19 -6.48 -10.86
CA LYS A 111 11.84 -6.10 -12.12
C LYS A 111 12.23 -4.63 -12.14
N PHE A 112 11.34 -3.74 -11.66
CA PHE A 112 11.64 -2.32 -11.54
C PHE A 112 12.85 -2.08 -10.64
N PHE A 113 12.88 -2.66 -9.44
CA PHE A 113 14.01 -2.52 -8.53
C PHE A 113 15.30 -3.15 -9.07
N GLY A 114 15.21 -4.30 -9.75
CA GLY A 114 16.35 -4.91 -10.42
C GLY A 114 16.96 -4.04 -11.52
N ALA A 115 16.14 -3.21 -12.19
CA ALA A 115 16.64 -2.21 -13.14
C ALA A 115 17.17 -0.97 -12.41
N LEU A 116 16.46 -0.46 -11.39
CA LEU A 116 16.86 0.72 -10.62
C LEU A 116 18.24 0.55 -9.95
N THR A 117 18.49 -0.63 -9.38
CA THR A 117 19.77 -0.91 -8.71
C THR A 117 20.97 -0.92 -9.64
N LYS A 118 20.75 -1.05 -10.94
CA LYS A 118 21.78 -0.95 -11.98
C LYS A 118 22.04 0.48 -12.45
N VAL A 119 21.18 1.43 -12.08
CA VAL A 119 21.37 2.86 -12.44
C VAL A 119 22.46 3.45 -11.54
N PRO A 120 23.62 3.86 -12.09
CA PRO A 120 24.70 4.41 -11.27
C PRO A 120 24.26 5.66 -10.53
N GLY A 121 24.47 5.70 -9.22
CA GLY A 121 24.20 6.89 -8.42
C GLY A 121 22.71 7.21 -8.18
N TYR A 122 21.77 6.31 -8.49
CA TYR A 122 20.33 6.55 -8.29
C TYR A 122 19.97 7.05 -6.89
N GLN A 123 20.77 6.70 -5.89
CA GLN A 123 20.56 7.11 -4.51
C GLN A 123 20.75 8.61 -4.27
N ARG A 124 21.44 9.33 -5.18
CA ARG A 124 21.78 10.76 -5.05
C ARG A 124 21.14 11.63 -6.12
N MET A 125 20.79 11.06 -7.28
CA MET A 125 20.17 11.84 -8.37
C MET A 125 18.73 12.24 -8.03
N PRO A 126 18.15 13.28 -8.62
CA PRO A 126 16.74 13.62 -8.45
C PRO A 126 15.82 12.42 -8.68
N ILE A 127 14.71 12.33 -7.93
CA ILE A 127 13.76 11.18 -7.98
C ILE A 127 13.27 10.94 -9.41
N TYR A 128 12.87 12.03 -10.11
CA TYR A 128 12.36 11.92 -11.47
C TYR A 128 13.43 11.41 -12.45
N GLN A 129 14.69 11.80 -12.28
CA GLN A 129 15.78 11.31 -13.13
C GLN A 129 16.05 9.81 -12.90
N ALA A 130 16.00 9.34 -11.65
CA ALA A 130 16.16 7.94 -11.35
C ALA A 130 15.01 7.09 -11.94
N ALA A 131 13.76 7.59 -11.86
CA ALA A 131 12.61 6.96 -12.49
C ALA A 131 12.75 6.93 -14.03
N GLN A 132 13.15 8.06 -14.62
CA GLN A 132 13.41 8.19 -16.06
C GLN A 132 14.47 7.21 -16.55
N ALA A 133 15.57 7.06 -15.80
CA ALA A 133 16.66 6.15 -16.17
C ALA A 133 16.23 4.68 -16.20
N VAL A 134 15.18 4.29 -15.44
CA VAL A 134 14.62 2.94 -15.46
C VAL A 134 13.59 2.78 -16.58
N GLN A 135 12.71 3.76 -16.76
CA GLN A 135 11.53 3.66 -17.63
C GLN A 135 11.80 4.07 -19.09
N HIS A 136 12.88 4.80 -19.34
CA HIS A 136 13.26 5.29 -20.68
C HIS A 136 12.12 6.05 -21.39
N SER A 137 11.32 6.83 -20.63
CA SER A 137 10.22 7.64 -21.17
C SER A 137 10.75 8.69 -22.17
N ALA A 138 9.94 9.05 -23.16
CA ALA A 138 10.27 10.11 -24.10
C ALA A 138 10.30 11.50 -23.46
N ASP A 139 9.52 11.73 -22.39
CA ASP A 139 9.52 12.95 -21.60
C ASP A 139 10.41 12.78 -20.36
N GLY A 140 11.56 13.47 -20.35
CA GLY A 140 12.54 13.42 -19.25
C GLY A 140 12.03 13.96 -17.92
N PHE A 141 10.97 14.77 -17.89
CA PHE A 141 10.38 15.38 -16.70
C PHE A 141 9.02 14.79 -16.29
N ALA A 142 8.53 13.76 -16.99
CA ALA A 142 7.21 13.18 -16.76
C ALA A 142 6.95 12.79 -15.29
N TYR A 143 8.00 12.38 -14.56
CA TYR A 143 7.92 11.89 -13.19
C TYR A 143 8.05 13.00 -12.13
N GLU A 144 8.48 14.22 -12.50
CA GLU A 144 8.79 15.31 -11.56
C GLU A 144 7.55 15.72 -10.76
N ARG A 145 6.40 15.86 -11.42
CA ARG A 145 5.13 16.26 -10.79
C ARG A 145 4.67 15.30 -9.69
N PHE A 146 5.15 14.05 -9.66
CA PHE A 146 4.81 13.06 -8.65
C PHE A 146 5.85 12.92 -7.54
N GLN A 147 6.98 13.60 -7.63
CA GLN A 147 8.07 13.47 -6.67
C GLN A 147 7.65 13.84 -5.26
N GLN A 148 6.88 14.91 -5.08
CA GLN A 148 6.41 15.34 -3.76
C GLN A 148 5.45 14.30 -3.16
N LEU A 149 4.43 13.87 -3.91
CA LEU A 149 3.47 12.85 -3.47
C LEU A 149 4.18 11.53 -3.12
N ALA A 150 5.08 11.06 -3.97
CA ALA A 150 5.87 9.86 -3.73
C ALA A 150 6.71 9.96 -2.45
N THR A 151 7.27 11.12 -2.15
CA THR A 151 8.03 11.37 -0.92
C THR A 151 7.14 11.28 0.32
N HIS A 152 5.97 11.92 0.30
CA HIS A 152 5.02 11.87 1.41
C HIS A 152 4.48 10.46 1.68
N MET A 153 4.27 9.64 0.65
CA MET A 153 3.82 8.26 0.78
C MET A 153 4.88 7.34 1.37
N THR A 154 6.16 7.65 1.23
CA THR A 154 7.25 6.71 1.52
C THR A 154 7.32 6.32 3.00
N ALA A 155 7.30 7.27 3.93
CA ALA A 155 7.42 6.98 5.36
C ALA A 155 6.24 6.15 5.90
N PRO A 156 4.96 6.49 5.60
CA PRO A 156 3.80 5.69 6.00
C PRO A 156 3.88 4.22 5.55
N PHE A 157 4.07 3.99 4.25
CA PHE A 157 4.03 2.64 3.70
C PHE A 157 5.26 1.79 4.01
N THR A 158 6.40 2.41 4.31
CA THR A 158 7.61 1.67 4.73
C THR A 158 7.65 1.37 6.24
N GLY A 159 6.61 1.73 7.00
CA GLY A 159 6.50 1.55 8.44
C GLY A 159 7.45 2.44 9.25
N ARG A 160 7.97 3.52 8.67
CA ARG A 160 8.79 4.53 9.37
C ARG A 160 7.93 5.45 10.24
N GLU A 161 6.69 5.66 9.84
CA GLU A 161 5.66 6.33 10.62
C GLU A 161 4.69 5.27 11.14
N PRO A 162 4.61 5.05 12.47
CA PRO A 162 3.72 4.08 13.08
C PRO A 162 2.25 4.41 12.83
N HIS A 163 1.38 3.38 12.68
CA HIS A 163 -0.08 3.48 12.51
C HIS A 163 -0.54 4.56 11.51
N ALA A 164 0.30 4.90 10.53
CA ALA A 164 0.12 5.99 9.60
C ALA A 164 -0.76 5.65 8.37
N VAL A 165 -1.07 4.38 8.14
CA VAL A 165 -1.95 3.96 7.04
C VAL A 165 -3.12 3.18 7.60
N TRP A 166 -4.33 3.58 7.21
CA TRP A 166 -5.55 2.87 7.54
C TRP A 166 -6.55 2.93 6.39
N CYS A 167 -7.43 1.95 6.34
CA CYS A 167 -8.43 1.84 5.29
C CYS A 167 -9.82 1.59 5.89
N TRP A 168 -10.85 1.99 5.14
CA TRP A 168 -12.23 1.59 5.40
C TRP A 168 -12.84 1.02 4.14
N TYR A 169 -13.80 0.14 4.32
CA TYR A 169 -14.40 -0.65 3.26
C TYR A 169 -15.91 -0.56 3.32
N THR A 170 -16.53 -0.33 2.16
CA THR A 170 -17.98 -0.26 1.99
C THR A 170 -18.39 -1.20 0.85
N PRO A 171 -19.23 -2.22 1.10
CA PRO A 171 -19.71 -2.65 2.41
C PRO A 171 -18.57 -3.12 3.31
N THR A 172 -18.79 -3.12 4.62
CA THR A 172 -17.81 -3.62 5.59
C THR A 172 -17.46 -5.08 5.28
N ILE A 173 -16.20 -5.43 5.51
CA ILE A 173 -15.68 -6.79 5.27
C ILE A 173 -16.47 -7.79 6.11
N SER A 174 -16.90 -8.88 5.49
CA SER A 174 -17.63 -9.96 6.12
C SER A 174 -17.15 -11.31 5.62
N GLY A 175 -17.39 -12.35 6.43
CA GLY A 175 -17.00 -13.75 6.15
C GLY A 175 -15.60 -14.07 6.67
N SER A 176 -15.27 -15.37 6.67
CA SER A 176 -14.01 -15.86 7.24
C SER A 176 -12.79 -15.33 6.50
N ALA A 177 -11.75 -14.95 7.24
CA ALA A 177 -10.49 -14.47 6.72
C ALA A 177 -9.82 -15.51 5.81
N ARG A 178 -9.27 -15.06 4.70
CA ARG A 178 -8.52 -15.89 3.74
C ARG A 178 -7.05 -16.02 4.19
N VAL A 179 -6.84 -16.57 5.36
CA VAL A 179 -5.54 -16.66 6.05
C VAL A 179 -4.44 -17.28 5.18
N ALA A 180 -4.75 -18.37 4.47
CA ALA A 180 -3.78 -19.04 3.59
C ALA A 180 -3.34 -18.13 2.44
N ALA A 181 -4.27 -17.36 1.85
CA ALA A 181 -3.96 -16.42 0.77
C ALA A 181 -3.16 -15.21 1.30
N ALA A 182 -3.52 -14.66 2.46
CA ALA A 182 -2.75 -13.59 3.11
C ALA A 182 -1.32 -14.05 3.43
N ARG A 183 -1.15 -15.27 3.96
CA ARG A 183 0.17 -15.86 4.21
C ARG A 183 1.02 -15.97 2.95
N LEU A 184 0.44 -16.42 1.84
CA LEU A 184 1.13 -16.50 0.57
C LEU A 184 1.54 -15.11 0.06
N GLY A 185 0.63 -14.13 0.14
CA GLY A 185 0.91 -12.75 -0.24
C GLY A 185 2.04 -12.13 0.58
N LEU A 186 2.06 -12.33 1.90
CA LEU A 186 3.14 -11.90 2.79
C LEU A 186 4.48 -12.57 2.44
N ALA A 187 4.46 -13.88 2.18
CA ALA A 187 5.66 -14.61 1.78
C ALA A 187 6.24 -14.06 0.47
N GLN A 188 5.41 -13.80 -0.52
CA GLN A 188 5.84 -13.25 -1.81
C GLN A 188 6.35 -11.81 -1.68
N THR A 189 5.64 -10.97 -0.92
CA THR A 189 5.92 -9.53 -0.81
C THR A 189 7.13 -9.26 0.09
N PHE A 190 7.20 -9.89 1.26
CA PHE A 190 8.23 -9.61 2.27
C PHE A 190 9.29 -10.72 2.41
N GLY A 191 9.14 -11.85 1.73
CA GLY A 191 10.01 -13.02 1.93
C GLY A 191 9.82 -13.71 3.29
N MET A 192 8.73 -13.40 3.99
CA MET A 192 8.52 -13.82 5.38
C MET A 192 7.85 -15.17 5.48
N ARG A 193 8.26 -15.94 6.49
CA ARG A 193 7.53 -17.12 6.93
C ARG A 193 6.61 -16.72 8.07
N SER A 194 5.30 -16.88 7.89
CA SER A 194 4.32 -16.67 8.95
C SER A 194 3.97 -18.00 9.61
N THR A 195 3.73 -17.97 10.90
CA THR A 195 3.23 -19.10 11.66
C THR A 195 1.72 -19.00 11.84
N ARG A 196 1.06 -20.14 12.05
CA ARG A 196 -0.37 -20.17 12.37
C ARG A 196 -0.56 -19.62 13.78
N ALA A 197 -1.61 -18.83 14.01
CA ALA A 197 -1.99 -18.44 15.36
C ALA A 197 -2.34 -19.66 16.20
N THR A 198 -2.12 -19.55 17.49
CA THR A 198 -2.51 -20.58 18.48
C THR A 198 -4.03 -20.59 18.74
N THR A 199 -4.72 -19.50 18.38
CA THR A 199 -6.19 -19.35 18.47
C THR A 199 -6.76 -19.21 17.07
N ASP A 200 -7.68 -20.10 16.69
CA ASP A 200 -8.32 -20.15 15.37
C ASP A 200 -9.26 -18.96 15.15
N PRO A 201 -9.31 -18.33 13.96
CA PRO A 201 -8.64 -18.65 12.69
C PRO A 201 -7.52 -17.66 12.30
N GLY A 202 -6.78 -17.09 13.22
CA GLY A 202 -5.84 -15.99 12.98
C GLY A 202 -4.49 -16.41 12.39
N LEU A 203 -3.70 -15.41 11.98
CA LEU A 203 -2.32 -15.54 11.54
C LEU A 203 -1.41 -14.68 12.39
N VAL A 204 -0.28 -15.24 12.81
CA VAL A 204 0.79 -14.54 13.54
C VAL A 204 2.01 -14.43 12.64
N VAL A 205 2.49 -13.24 12.44
CA VAL A 205 3.60 -12.91 11.53
C VAL A 205 4.76 -12.38 12.36
N PRO A 206 5.89 -13.09 12.47
CA PRO A 206 7.06 -12.62 13.20
C PRO A 206 7.72 -11.46 12.46
N VAL A 207 8.15 -10.42 13.20
CA VAL A 207 8.80 -9.23 12.66
C VAL A 207 10.05 -8.89 13.44
N GLY A 208 11.14 -8.54 12.74
CA GLY A 208 12.45 -8.28 13.31
C GLY A 208 12.67 -6.84 13.80
N SER A 209 11.72 -5.93 13.51
CA SER A 209 11.79 -4.53 13.95
C SER A 209 10.43 -3.87 13.94
N ALA A 210 10.27 -2.78 14.71
CA ALA A 210 9.04 -1.98 14.71
C ALA A 210 8.67 -1.48 13.31
N ARG A 211 9.65 -1.03 12.53
CA ARG A 211 9.44 -0.60 11.14
C ARG A 211 8.87 -1.72 10.27
N GLN A 212 9.40 -2.93 10.39
CA GLN A 212 8.90 -4.08 9.64
C GLN A 212 7.48 -4.44 10.08
N GLY A 213 7.21 -4.39 11.38
CA GLY A 213 5.88 -4.65 11.93
C GLY A 213 4.84 -3.68 11.37
N TRP A 214 5.13 -2.40 11.35
CA TRP A 214 4.21 -1.40 10.79
C TRP A 214 4.05 -1.53 9.29
N ALA A 215 5.10 -1.90 8.54
CA ALA A 215 4.97 -2.14 7.10
C ALA A 215 4.08 -3.37 6.80
N VAL A 216 4.23 -4.46 7.57
CA VAL A 216 3.40 -5.66 7.48
C VAL A 216 1.95 -5.35 7.86
N ALA A 217 1.73 -4.64 8.97
CA ALA A 217 0.40 -4.23 9.41
C ALA A 217 -0.29 -3.33 8.36
N THR A 218 0.44 -2.37 7.79
CA THR A 218 -0.02 -1.53 6.67
C THR A 218 -0.42 -2.37 5.46
N TRP A 219 0.40 -3.36 5.09
CA TRP A 219 0.09 -4.24 3.96
C TRP A 219 -1.20 -5.05 4.20
N LEU A 220 -1.36 -5.61 5.39
CA LEU A 220 -2.56 -6.37 5.77
C LEU A 220 -3.82 -5.50 5.71
N VAL A 221 -3.78 -4.30 6.29
CA VAL A 221 -4.90 -3.36 6.25
C VAL A 221 -5.22 -2.92 4.81
N SER A 222 -4.20 -2.65 3.98
CA SER A 222 -4.40 -2.24 2.59
C SER A 222 -4.94 -3.36 1.68
N HIS A 223 -4.79 -4.62 2.07
CA HIS A 223 -5.32 -5.80 1.37
C HIS A 223 -6.50 -6.46 2.10
N ALA A 224 -7.04 -5.80 3.12
CA ALA A 224 -8.03 -6.40 4.00
C ALA A 224 -9.28 -6.89 3.25
N GLN A 225 -9.78 -6.14 2.27
CA GLN A 225 -10.91 -6.57 1.43
C GLN A 225 -10.58 -7.82 0.60
N GLN A 226 -9.38 -7.89 0.03
CA GLN A 226 -8.94 -9.03 -0.79
C GLN A 226 -8.87 -10.32 0.03
N PHE A 227 -8.41 -10.24 1.26
CA PHE A 227 -8.19 -11.40 2.14
C PHE A 227 -9.28 -11.56 3.20
N ARG A 228 -10.30 -10.71 3.21
CA ARG A 228 -11.38 -10.69 4.21
C ARG A 228 -10.84 -10.58 5.63
N ILE A 229 -9.87 -9.69 5.84
CA ILE A 229 -9.27 -9.41 7.14
C ILE A 229 -10.13 -8.34 7.81
N ASP A 230 -10.67 -8.62 8.97
CA ASP A 230 -11.49 -7.68 9.74
C ASP A 230 -10.79 -7.13 10.98
N ASP A 231 -9.65 -7.71 11.37
CA ASP A 231 -8.85 -7.31 12.52
C ASP A 231 -7.35 -7.41 12.22
N VAL A 232 -6.60 -6.37 12.53
CA VAL A 232 -5.13 -6.38 12.51
C VAL A 232 -4.61 -5.75 13.79
N ARG A 233 -3.69 -6.43 14.50
CA ARG A 233 -3.05 -5.94 15.71
C ARG A 233 -1.54 -5.90 15.56
N TYR A 234 -0.94 -4.80 16.02
CA TYR A 234 0.51 -4.69 16.15
C TYR A 234 0.87 -3.75 17.31
N ALA A 235 1.82 -4.16 18.14
CA ALA A 235 2.13 -3.50 19.39
C ALA A 235 0.85 -3.28 20.23
N ASP A 236 0.62 -2.09 20.75
CA ASP A 236 -0.57 -1.70 21.53
C ASP A 236 -1.68 -1.07 20.68
N TYR A 237 -1.68 -1.33 19.35
CA TYR A 237 -2.67 -0.81 18.41
C TYR A 237 -3.43 -1.91 17.70
N ARG A 238 -4.70 -1.60 17.42
CA ARG A 238 -5.63 -2.43 16.67
C ARG A 238 -6.34 -1.62 15.61
N TRP A 239 -6.43 -2.17 14.43
CA TRP A 239 -7.33 -1.72 13.37
C TRP A 239 -8.43 -2.76 13.17
N THR A 240 -9.68 -2.31 12.97
CA THR A 240 -10.78 -3.18 12.60
C THR A 240 -11.52 -2.65 11.39
N ALA A 241 -11.99 -3.54 10.52
CA ALA A 241 -12.77 -3.15 9.33
C ALA A 241 -14.06 -2.40 9.71
N ALA A 242 -14.70 -2.77 10.82
CA ALA A 242 -15.90 -2.11 11.33
C ALA A 242 -15.68 -0.64 11.73
N ASN A 243 -14.49 -0.28 12.16
CA ASN A 243 -14.11 1.08 12.57
C ASN A 243 -13.00 1.67 11.70
N GLY A 244 -12.83 1.18 10.48
CA GLY A 244 -11.73 1.53 9.60
C GLY A 244 -11.55 3.03 9.35
N GLU A 245 -12.63 3.81 9.30
CA GLU A 245 -12.58 5.27 9.15
C GLU A 245 -11.87 5.99 10.31
N ARG A 246 -11.89 5.41 11.51
CA ARG A 246 -11.23 5.96 12.70
C ARG A 246 -9.74 5.63 12.76
N GLY A 247 -9.27 4.77 11.85
CA GLY A 247 -7.89 4.33 11.82
C GLY A 247 -7.53 3.37 12.96
N TRP A 248 -6.29 3.43 13.39
CA TRP A 248 -5.74 2.62 14.46
C TRP A 248 -6.13 3.17 15.83
N ALA A 249 -6.57 2.29 16.71
CA ALA A 249 -6.89 2.61 18.10
C ALA A 249 -6.01 1.82 19.08
N ARG A 250 -5.73 2.38 20.25
CA ARG A 250 -5.08 1.62 21.34
C ARG A 250 -5.98 0.49 21.78
N THR A 251 -5.38 -0.65 22.12
CA THR A 251 -6.11 -1.85 22.54
C THR A 251 -5.61 -2.36 23.88
N VAL A 252 -6.52 -2.92 24.68
CA VAL A 252 -6.20 -3.62 25.93
C VAL A 252 -5.70 -5.06 25.69
N SER A 253 -5.81 -5.55 24.45
CA SER A 253 -5.32 -6.87 24.03
C SER A 253 -4.28 -6.69 22.92
N PRO A 254 -3.04 -6.29 23.28
CA PRO A 254 -1.96 -6.05 22.32
C PRO A 254 -1.54 -7.35 21.62
N ALA A 255 -0.97 -7.21 20.43
CA ALA A 255 -0.27 -8.32 19.79
C ALA A 255 0.95 -8.75 20.64
N PRO A 256 1.35 -10.03 20.61
CA PRO A 256 2.58 -10.47 21.24
C PRO A 256 3.78 -9.65 20.75
N PRO A 257 4.76 -9.33 21.63
CA PRO A 257 5.95 -8.60 21.24
C PRO A 257 6.68 -9.27 20.06
N GLY A 258 6.99 -8.49 19.03
CA GLY A 258 7.67 -9.01 17.84
C GLY A 258 6.75 -9.71 16.82
N TYR A 259 5.43 -9.58 16.97
CA TYR A 259 4.47 -10.18 16.03
C TYR A 259 3.40 -9.20 15.58
N VAL A 260 2.99 -9.33 14.32
CA VAL A 260 1.73 -8.77 13.82
C VAL A 260 0.69 -9.89 13.81
N GLU A 261 -0.50 -9.61 14.29
CA GLU A 261 -1.63 -10.56 14.28
C GLU A 261 -2.73 -10.08 13.33
N LEU A 262 -3.39 -11.02 12.68
CA LEU A 262 -4.65 -10.81 11.99
C LEU A 262 -5.67 -11.85 12.41
N GLY A 263 -6.93 -11.42 12.50
CA GLY A 263 -8.09 -12.24 12.77
C GLY A 263 -9.11 -12.16 11.65
#